data_880d4856e0e618c20b3cd54162dd26a8
#
_entry.id   880d4856e0e618c20b3cd54162dd26a8
#
_cell.length_a   1.000
_cell.length_b   1.000
_cell.length_c   1.000
_cell.angle_alpha   90.00
_cell.angle_beta   90.00
_cell.angle_gamma   90.00
#
_symmetry.space_group_name_H-M   'P 1'
#
loop_
_entity.id
_entity.type
_entity.pdbx_description
1 polymer ?
#
loop_
_entity_poly.entity_id
_entity_poly.type
_entity_poly.pdbx_seq_one_letter_code
_entity_poly.pdbx_strand_id
1 'polypeptide(L)'
;MIVCAATNNPGKLRELRRILEKAGHQVRSLRELGIDLDPEETGATFAENARIKAAAFCRASGLPTVADDSGLCVDALDGAPGVYSARYAGVHGDDEANNRKLLAAMAGVPAARRAARFVSAVCFMLPDGRALTVEGACPGCVADAPAGDNGFGYDPLFIPDRVGVGRTTAENTARRTYAQLADGEKDAISHRGRAMEKLEAALPAFLAGVPTTDERNAL
;
A
#
# COMPACT_ATOMS: atom_id res chain seq x y z
N MET A 1 -12.72 -0.01 -17.36
CA MET A 1 -11.82 0.95 -18.04
C MET A 1 -10.40 0.39 -18.09
N ILE A 2 -9.52 0.95 -18.95
CA ILE A 2 -8.08 0.67 -18.92
C ILE A 2 -7.46 1.63 -17.90
N VAL A 3 -6.62 1.10 -17.00
CA VAL A 3 -5.98 1.86 -15.92
C VAL A 3 -4.48 1.57 -15.93
N CYS A 4 -3.66 2.62 -15.85
CA CYS A 4 -2.23 2.51 -15.63
C CYS A 4 -1.94 2.24 -14.15
N ALA A 5 -1.23 1.17 -13.83
CA ALA A 5 -0.71 0.92 -12.48
C ALA A 5 0.68 1.55 -12.34
N ALA A 6 0.73 2.66 -11.62
CA ALA A 6 1.91 3.52 -11.46
C ALA A 6 2.87 2.97 -10.39
N THR A 7 3.46 1.81 -10.66
CA THR A 7 4.44 1.19 -9.77
C THR A 7 5.44 0.33 -10.53
N ASN A 8 6.71 0.43 -10.15
CA ASN A 8 7.79 -0.45 -10.58
C ASN A 8 8.01 -1.63 -9.61
N ASN A 9 7.35 -1.62 -8.45
CA ASN A 9 7.43 -2.73 -7.49
C ASN A 9 6.56 -3.90 -7.96
N PRO A 10 7.14 -5.08 -8.27
CA PRO A 10 6.40 -6.21 -8.81
C PRO A 10 5.39 -6.79 -7.81
N GLY A 11 5.65 -6.68 -6.50
CA GLY A 11 4.72 -7.09 -5.45
C GLY A 11 3.46 -6.22 -5.44
N LYS A 12 3.63 -4.89 -5.41
CA LYS A 12 2.53 -3.93 -5.50
C LYS A 12 1.73 -4.10 -6.78
N LEU A 13 2.42 -4.29 -7.92
CA LEU A 13 1.76 -4.49 -9.22
C LEU A 13 0.87 -5.74 -9.21
N ARG A 14 1.34 -6.86 -8.64
CA ARG A 14 0.55 -8.09 -8.54
C ARG A 14 -0.72 -7.87 -7.71
N GLU A 15 -0.60 -7.22 -6.55
CA GLU A 15 -1.73 -6.94 -5.67
C GLU A 15 -2.74 -5.97 -6.33
N LEU A 16 -2.27 -4.85 -6.90
CA LEU A 16 -3.13 -3.88 -7.59
C LEU A 16 -3.85 -4.53 -8.79
N ARG A 17 -3.14 -5.31 -9.59
CA ARG A 17 -3.71 -6.01 -10.74
C ARG A 17 -4.81 -6.97 -10.29
N ARG A 18 -4.55 -7.82 -9.30
CA ARG A 18 -5.52 -8.78 -8.77
C ARG A 18 -6.81 -8.09 -8.28
N ILE A 19 -6.67 -6.96 -7.55
CA ILE A 19 -7.81 -6.24 -7.01
C ILE A 19 -8.59 -5.52 -8.12
N LEU A 20 -7.92 -4.75 -8.97
CA LEU A 20 -8.56 -3.96 -10.03
C LEU A 20 -9.20 -4.82 -11.13
N GLU A 21 -8.57 -5.94 -11.52
CA GLU A 21 -9.12 -6.84 -12.52
C GLU A 21 -10.37 -7.56 -11.98
N LYS A 22 -10.39 -7.89 -10.68
CA LYS A 22 -11.60 -8.42 -10.02
C LYS A 22 -12.75 -7.40 -10.02
N ALA A 23 -12.43 -6.10 -9.95
CA ALA A 23 -13.40 -5.01 -10.08
C ALA A 23 -13.79 -4.68 -11.54
N GLY A 24 -13.30 -5.45 -12.52
CA GLY A 24 -13.66 -5.29 -13.94
C GLY A 24 -12.84 -4.24 -14.69
N HIS A 25 -11.69 -3.83 -14.16
CA HIS A 25 -10.77 -2.92 -14.86
C HIS A 25 -9.68 -3.70 -15.57
N GLN A 26 -9.19 -3.19 -16.71
CA GLN A 26 -8.01 -3.70 -17.39
C GLN A 26 -6.77 -2.94 -16.89
N VAL A 27 -5.81 -3.63 -16.30
CA VAL A 27 -4.61 -3.01 -15.75
C VAL A 27 -3.44 -3.10 -16.74
N ARG A 28 -2.77 -1.97 -16.96
CA ARG A 28 -1.53 -1.86 -17.71
C ARG A 28 -0.41 -1.43 -16.79
N SER A 29 0.68 -2.18 -16.78
CA SER A 29 1.91 -1.79 -16.07
C SER A 29 2.68 -0.72 -16.82
N LEU A 30 3.60 -0.03 -16.15
CA LEU A 30 4.51 0.94 -16.77
C LEU A 30 5.33 0.30 -17.89
N ARG A 31 5.81 -0.93 -17.68
CA ARG A 31 6.55 -1.69 -18.68
C ARG A 31 5.72 -2.00 -19.93
N GLU A 32 4.46 -2.40 -19.78
CA GLU A 32 3.54 -2.66 -20.89
C GLU A 32 3.20 -1.40 -21.68
N LEU A 33 3.34 -0.23 -21.06
CA LEU A 33 3.13 1.08 -21.68
C LEU A 33 4.42 1.71 -22.21
N GLY A 34 5.58 1.06 -22.02
CA GLY A 34 6.89 1.60 -22.43
C GLY A 34 7.29 2.85 -21.64
N ILE A 35 6.80 3.02 -20.42
CA ILE A 35 7.08 4.17 -19.57
C ILE A 35 8.24 3.83 -18.65
N ASP A 36 9.33 4.56 -18.80
CA ASP A 36 10.52 4.49 -17.95
C ASP A 36 10.72 5.84 -17.24
N LEU A 37 10.00 6.01 -16.15
CA LEU A 37 10.04 7.20 -15.30
C LEU A 37 10.22 6.75 -13.84
N ASP A 38 10.95 7.54 -13.07
CA ASP A 38 11.13 7.38 -11.63
C ASP A 38 10.92 8.75 -10.95
N PRO A 39 9.66 9.18 -10.72
CA PRO A 39 9.37 10.47 -10.13
C PRO A 39 9.88 10.50 -8.68
N GLU A 40 10.60 11.57 -8.34
CA GLU A 40 11.10 11.78 -6.98
C GLU A 40 9.94 11.92 -5.98
N GLU A 41 9.95 11.09 -4.95
CA GLU A 41 8.97 11.09 -3.87
C GLU A 41 9.38 12.11 -2.79
N THR A 42 8.99 13.37 -2.97
CA THR A 42 9.32 14.50 -2.08
C THR A 42 8.26 14.78 -1.02
N GLY A 43 7.17 14.03 -1.01
CA GLY A 43 6.08 14.19 -0.07
C GLY A 43 6.45 13.78 1.36
N ALA A 44 5.90 14.46 2.34
CA ALA A 44 6.03 14.12 3.76
C ALA A 44 5.05 13.02 4.20
N THR A 45 4.04 12.73 3.39
CA THR A 45 3.00 11.73 3.65
C THR A 45 2.88 10.73 2.52
N PHE A 46 2.31 9.56 2.81
CA PHE A 46 1.98 8.56 1.79
C PHE A 46 1.02 9.12 0.73
N ALA A 47 0.04 9.94 1.15
CA ALA A 47 -0.94 10.55 0.24
C ALA A 47 -0.28 11.52 -0.76
N GLU A 48 0.65 12.36 -0.30
CA GLU A 48 1.43 13.26 -1.16
C GLU A 48 2.26 12.48 -2.17
N ASN A 49 2.99 11.44 -1.74
CA ASN A 49 3.81 10.62 -2.63
C ASN A 49 2.95 9.84 -3.64
N ALA A 50 1.83 9.27 -3.22
CA ALA A 50 0.89 8.63 -4.13
C ALA A 50 0.38 9.59 -5.21
N ARG A 51 0.05 10.85 -4.83
CA ARG A 51 -0.40 11.89 -5.75
C ARG A 51 0.70 12.33 -6.72
N ILE A 52 1.93 12.51 -6.25
CA ILE A 52 3.10 12.82 -7.10
C ILE A 52 3.26 11.75 -8.18
N LYS A 53 3.28 10.48 -7.77
CA LYS A 53 3.38 9.34 -8.71
C LYS A 53 2.20 9.31 -9.69
N ALA A 54 0.97 9.40 -9.20
CA ALA A 54 -0.21 9.39 -10.04
C ALA A 54 -0.16 10.49 -11.10
N ALA A 55 0.23 11.71 -10.73
CA ALA A 55 0.31 12.84 -11.64
C ALA A 55 1.39 12.66 -12.72
N ALA A 56 2.58 12.16 -12.35
CA ALA A 56 3.67 11.91 -13.29
C ALA A 56 3.29 10.84 -14.33
N PHE A 57 2.78 9.71 -13.88
CA PHE A 57 2.44 8.59 -14.75
C PHE A 57 1.14 8.78 -15.53
N CYS A 58 0.16 9.52 -14.98
CA CYS A 58 -1.05 9.88 -15.71
C CYS A 58 -0.72 10.78 -16.92
N ARG A 59 0.16 11.76 -16.72
CA ARG A 59 0.65 12.61 -17.84
C ARG A 59 1.40 11.81 -18.88
N ALA A 60 2.25 10.88 -18.45
CA ALA A 60 3.06 10.08 -19.36
C ALA A 60 2.25 9.05 -20.15
N SER A 61 1.25 8.43 -19.52
CA SER A 61 0.42 7.39 -20.16
C SER A 61 -0.78 7.93 -20.93
N GLY A 62 -1.29 9.11 -20.57
CA GLY A 62 -2.57 9.62 -21.04
C GLY A 62 -3.77 8.81 -20.56
N LEU A 63 -3.59 7.89 -19.61
CA LEU A 63 -4.62 6.99 -19.10
C LEU A 63 -5.02 7.37 -17.65
N PRO A 64 -6.25 7.03 -17.22
CA PRO A 64 -6.57 6.93 -15.82
C PRO A 64 -5.50 6.14 -15.09
N THR A 65 -4.97 6.67 -14.00
CA THR A 65 -3.79 6.10 -13.33
C THR A 65 -4.07 5.86 -11.86
N VAL A 66 -3.69 4.70 -11.37
CA VAL A 66 -3.66 4.38 -9.95
C VAL A 66 -2.22 4.31 -9.47
N ALA A 67 -1.90 5.07 -8.44
CA ALA A 67 -0.62 5.03 -7.73
C ALA A 67 -0.84 4.67 -6.26
N ASP A 68 0.07 3.88 -5.71
CA ASP A 68 0.10 3.51 -4.30
C ASP A 68 1.41 3.98 -3.68
N ASP A 69 1.31 4.66 -2.54
CA ASP A 69 2.42 4.79 -1.62
C ASP A 69 2.07 4.16 -0.28
N SER A 70 2.99 3.36 0.26
CA SER A 70 2.69 2.53 1.40
C SER A 70 3.94 2.18 2.20
N GLY A 71 3.75 1.97 3.48
CA GLY A 71 4.83 1.58 4.36
C GLY A 71 4.35 1.07 5.72
N LEU A 72 5.33 0.61 6.48
CA LEU A 72 5.16 0.16 7.85
C LEU A 72 5.44 1.33 8.80
N CYS A 73 4.52 1.58 9.73
CA CYS A 73 4.68 2.53 10.81
C CYS A 73 4.74 1.76 12.13
N VAL A 74 5.81 1.92 12.90
CA VAL A 74 6.04 1.22 14.19
C VAL A 74 5.99 2.22 15.32
N ASP A 75 5.09 2.02 16.28
CA ASP A 75 4.84 2.99 17.34
C ASP A 75 6.07 3.20 18.26
N ALA A 76 6.80 2.12 18.57
CA ALA A 76 8.03 2.19 19.37
C ALA A 76 9.19 2.91 18.66
N LEU A 77 9.07 3.19 17.39
CA LEU A 77 10.05 3.90 16.56
C LEU A 77 9.50 5.26 16.06
N ASP A 78 8.54 5.85 16.77
CA ASP A 78 7.90 7.12 16.42
C ASP A 78 7.35 7.15 14.99
N GLY A 79 6.82 6.01 14.53
CA GLY A 79 6.27 5.84 13.18
C GLY A 79 7.29 5.44 12.11
N ALA A 80 8.59 5.36 12.42
CA ALA A 80 9.54 4.82 11.46
C ALA A 80 9.27 3.33 11.17
N PRO A 81 9.63 2.83 9.98
CA PRO A 81 10.22 3.50 8.81
C PRO A 81 9.31 4.49 8.07
N GLY A 82 7.98 4.40 8.15
CA GLY A 82 7.04 5.35 7.54
C GLY A 82 7.23 5.46 6.03
N VAL A 83 7.25 6.67 5.49
CA VAL A 83 7.46 6.94 4.04
C VAL A 83 8.82 6.48 3.51
N TYR A 84 9.75 6.15 4.40
CA TYR A 84 11.07 5.61 4.04
C TYR A 84 11.10 4.08 3.99
N SER A 85 9.96 3.40 4.11
CA SER A 85 9.87 1.93 4.20
C SER A 85 10.65 1.19 3.13
N ALA A 86 10.57 1.60 1.87
CA ALA A 86 11.26 0.93 0.77
C ALA A 86 12.79 1.16 0.76
N ARG A 87 13.29 2.16 1.47
CA ARG A 87 14.72 2.53 1.54
C ARG A 87 15.22 2.72 2.97
N TYR A 88 14.61 2.03 3.94
CA TYR A 88 14.92 2.20 5.37
C TYR A 88 16.37 1.90 5.69
N ALA A 89 16.99 0.92 5.05
CA ALA A 89 18.40 0.59 5.17
C ALA A 89 19.31 1.41 4.25
N GLY A 90 18.75 2.31 3.42
CA GLY A 90 19.47 3.20 2.50
C GLY A 90 19.30 2.85 1.03
N VAL A 91 19.24 1.58 0.66
CA VAL A 91 19.05 1.13 -0.73
C VAL A 91 17.58 0.84 -0.97
N HIS A 92 17.02 1.41 -2.05
CA HIS A 92 15.62 1.19 -2.41
C HIS A 92 15.38 -0.26 -2.82
N GLY A 93 14.38 -0.91 -2.21
CA GLY A 93 13.96 -2.27 -2.56
C GLY A 93 14.84 -3.39 -1.99
N ASP A 94 15.83 -3.08 -1.13
CA ASP A 94 16.58 -4.10 -0.39
C ASP A 94 15.78 -4.55 0.83
N ASP A 95 14.80 -5.43 0.59
CA ASP A 95 13.88 -5.90 1.63
C ASP A 95 14.62 -6.62 2.76
N GLU A 96 15.68 -7.36 2.45
CA GLU A 96 16.46 -8.09 3.45
C GLU A 96 17.21 -7.14 4.39
N ALA A 97 17.89 -6.12 3.85
CA ALA A 97 18.56 -5.11 4.67
C ALA A 97 17.54 -4.28 5.49
N ASN A 98 16.38 -3.93 4.90
CA ASN A 98 15.32 -3.23 5.60
C ASN A 98 14.77 -4.04 6.78
N ASN A 99 14.53 -5.33 6.59
CA ASN A 99 14.07 -6.25 7.65
C ASN A 99 15.12 -6.40 8.75
N ARG A 100 16.41 -6.60 8.41
CA ARG A 100 17.49 -6.67 9.39
C ARG A 100 17.60 -5.38 10.23
N LYS A 101 17.49 -4.21 9.58
CA LYS A 101 17.52 -2.92 10.28
C LYS A 101 16.33 -2.76 11.22
N LEU A 102 15.14 -3.15 10.79
CA LEU A 102 13.94 -3.11 11.63
C LEU A 102 14.09 -3.99 12.87
N LEU A 103 14.53 -5.23 12.71
CA LEU A 103 14.75 -6.14 13.83
C LEU A 103 15.80 -5.59 14.80
N ALA A 104 16.89 -5.03 14.31
CA ALA A 104 17.91 -4.40 15.15
C ALA A 104 17.35 -3.20 15.94
N ALA A 105 16.54 -2.35 15.30
CA ALA A 105 15.89 -1.21 15.97
C ALA A 105 14.84 -1.66 17.01
N MET A 106 14.25 -2.84 16.82
CA MET A 106 13.26 -3.43 17.73
C MET A 106 13.90 -4.33 18.80
N ALA A 107 15.23 -4.43 18.85
CA ALA A 107 15.92 -5.25 19.86
C ALA A 107 15.63 -4.70 21.27
N GLY A 108 15.24 -5.59 22.19
CA GLY A 108 14.88 -5.24 23.57
C GLY A 108 13.52 -4.55 23.74
N VAL A 109 12.76 -4.27 22.67
CA VAL A 109 11.41 -3.75 22.78
C VAL A 109 10.47 -4.85 23.27
N PRO A 110 9.78 -4.68 24.41
CA PRO A 110 8.87 -5.69 24.93
C PRO A 110 7.69 -5.97 23.98
N ALA A 111 7.17 -7.19 23.99
CA ALA A 111 6.06 -7.61 23.12
C ALA A 111 4.85 -6.66 23.15
N ALA A 112 4.49 -6.14 24.33
CA ALA A 112 3.39 -5.20 24.49
C ALA A 112 3.61 -3.82 23.85
N ARG A 113 4.83 -3.50 23.43
CA ARG A 113 5.21 -2.23 22.81
C ARG A 113 5.61 -2.37 21.35
N ARG A 114 5.36 -3.53 20.73
CA ARG A 114 5.71 -3.80 19.33
C ARG A 114 4.57 -3.46 18.35
N ALA A 115 3.60 -2.67 18.79
CA ALA A 115 2.48 -2.25 17.95
C ALA A 115 2.98 -1.55 16.69
N ALA A 116 2.36 -1.88 15.57
CA ALA A 116 2.68 -1.36 14.26
C ALA A 116 1.43 -1.36 13.37
N ARG A 117 1.50 -0.63 12.28
CA ARG A 117 0.47 -0.69 11.24
C ARG A 117 1.10 -0.53 9.87
N PHE A 118 0.63 -1.29 8.91
CA PHE A 118 0.83 -0.93 7.51
C PHE A 118 -0.19 0.12 7.09
N VAL A 119 0.27 1.11 6.32
CA VAL A 119 -0.56 2.16 5.71
C VAL A 119 -0.36 2.12 4.20
N SER A 120 -1.43 2.33 3.45
CA SER A 120 -1.40 2.56 2.00
C SER A 120 -2.28 3.76 1.68
N ALA A 121 -1.71 4.74 1.01
CA ALA A 121 -2.44 5.78 0.32
C ALA A 121 -2.51 5.44 -1.17
N VAL A 122 -3.72 5.42 -1.71
CA VAL A 122 -3.97 5.15 -3.13
C VAL A 122 -4.56 6.39 -3.76
N CYS A 123 -3.90 6.90 -4.79
CA CYS A 123 -4.38 8.01 -5.60
C CYS A 123 -4.82 7.50 -6.97
N PHE A 124 -6.08 7.71 -7.30
CA PHE A 124 -6.62 7.52 -8.65
C PHE A 124 -6.70 8.89 -9.33
N MET A 125 -6.07 9.05 -10.49
CA MET A 125 -6.02 10.31 -11.23
C MET A 125 -6.52 10.13 -12.65
N LEU A 126 -7.30 11.09 -13.11
CA LEU A 126 -7.79 11.17 -14.48
C LEU A 126 -6.89 12.08 -15.33
N PRO A 127 -6.86 11.91 -16.66
CA PRO A 127 -6.08 12.78 -17.56
C PRO A 127 -6.49 14.26 -17.53
N ASP A 128 -7.69 14.57 -17.07
CA ASP A 128 -8.18 15.95 -16.87
C ASP A 128 -7.65 16.61 -15.58
N GLY A 129 -6.84 15.90 -14.78
CA GLY A 129 -6.23 16.40 -13.55
C GLY A 129 -7.04 16.14 -12.28
N ARG A 130 -8.29 15.70 -12.39
CA ARG A 130 -9.06 15.28 -11.20
C ARG A 130 -8.41 14.10 -10.53
N ALA A 131 -8.36 14.10 -9.21
CA ALA A 131 -7.76 13.04 -8.42
C ALA A 131 -8.62 12.70 -7.20
N LEU A 132 -8.69 11.41 -6.89
CA LEU A 132 -9.31 10.85 -5.70
C LEU A 132 -8.22 10.11 -4.92
N THR A 133 -7.97 10.53 -3.67
CA THR A 133 -7.00 9.86 -2.79
C THR A 133 -7.73 9.24 -1.61
N VAL A 134 -7.40 8.02 -1.31
CA VAL A 134 -7.97 7.25 -0.18
C VAL A 134 -6.85 6.56 0.59
N GLU A 135 -7.09 6.29 1.87
CA GLU A 135 -6.13 5.58 2.72
C GLU A 135 -6.74 4.35 3.36
N GLY A 136 -5.92 3.31 3.46
CA GLY A 136 -6.22 2.09 4.20
C GLY A 136 -5.10 1.76 5.16
N ALA A 137 -5.45 1.25 6.34
CA ALA A 137 -4.49 0.81 7.33
C ALA A 137 -4.81 -0.60 7.83
N CYS A 138 -3.78 -1.37 8.12
CA CYS A 138 -3.90 -2.67 8.78
C CYS A 138 -3.10 -2.64 10.08
N PRO A 139 -3.77 -2.66 11.25
CA PRO A 139 -3.10 -2.74 12.54
C PRO A 139 -2.53 -4.14 12.79
N GLY A 140 -1.49 -4.19 13.62
CA GLY A 140 -0.78 -5.42 13.97
C GLY A 140 0.44 -5.14 14.84
N CYS A 141 1.40 -6.01 14.79
CA CYS A 141 2.67 -5.85 15.53
C CYS A 141 3.86 -6.42 14.74
N VAL A 142 5.06 -5.99 15.15
CA VAL A 142 6.33 -6.52 14.61
C VAL A 142 6.69 -7.83 15.33
N ALA A 143 6.96 -8.89 14.59
CA ALA A 143 7.45 -10.18 15.08
C ALA A 143 8.89 -10.07 15.63
N ASP A 144 9.29 -11.02 16.46
CA ASP A 144 10.67 -11.12 16.97
C ASP A 144 11.65 -11.72 15.96
N ALA A 145 11.14 -12.49 15.02
CA ALA A 145 11.89 -13.10 13.93
C ALA A 145 11.01 -13.22 12.68
N PRO A 146 11.62 -13.29 11.48
CA PRO A 146 10.89 -13.46 10.25
C PRO A 146 10.23 -14.85 10.17
N ALA A 147 9.02 -14.91 9.61
CA ALA A 147 8.30 -16.16 9.38
C ALA A 147 7.49 -16.09 8.06
N GLY A 148 7.52 -17.19 7.29
CA GLY A 148 6.86 -17.28 5.99
C GLY A 148 7.69 -16.73 4.83
N ASP A 149 7.33 -17.15 3.62
CA ASP A 149 8.08 -16.89 2.40
C ASP A 149 7.25 -16.15 1.32
N ASN A 150 5.97 -15.85 1.62
CA ASN A 150 5.11 -15.14 0.69
C ASN A 150 5.28 -13.61 0.81
N GLY A 151 4.81 -12.91 -0.22
CA GLY A 151 4.74 -11.46 -0.19
C GLY A 151 6.05 -10.75 -0.53
N PHE A 152 6.32 -9.60 0.12
CA PHE A 152 7.47 -8.73 -0.09
C PHE A 152 7.64 -7.74 1.08
N GLY A 153 8.76 -7.01 1.09
CA GLY A 153 9.01 -6.00 2.11
C GLY A 153 9.05 -6.58 3.52
N TYR A 154 8.29 -5.99 4.41
CA TYR A 154 8.21 -6.39 5.83
C TYR A 154 7.18 -7.49 6.12
N ASP A 155 6.59 -8.11 5.10
CA ASP A 155 5.58 -9.17 5.27
C ASP A 155 6.03 -10.30 6.22
N PRO A 156 7.30 -10.75 6.20
CA PRO A 156 7.78 -11.78 7.13
C PRO A 156 7.83 -11.34 8.59
N LEU A 157 7.82 -10.04 8.86
CA LEU A 157 7.92 -9.46 10.21
C LEU A 157 6.60 -8.87 10.73
N PHE A 158 5.58 -8.74 9.90
CA PHE A 158 4.33 -8.11 10.30
C PHE A 158 3.25 -9.15 10.61
N ILE A 159 2.78 -9.16 11.85
CA ILE A 159 1.67 -9.97 12.35
C ILE A 159 0.43 -9.08 12.40
N PRO A 160 -0.54 -9.22 11.48
CA PRO A 160 -1.78 -8.45 11.54
C PRO A 160 -2.65 -8.92 12.72
N ASP A 161 -3.44 -8.02 13.29
CA ASP A 161 -4.37 -8.36 14.37
C ASP A 161 -5.47 -9.32 13.89
N ARG A 162 -5.81 -9.28 12.63
CA ARG A 162 -6.86 -10.10 12.02
C ARG A 162 -6.34 -10.83 10.77
N VAL A 163 -7.02 -11.90 10.41
CA VAL A 163 -6.79 -12.67 9.18
C VAL A 163 -8.08 -12.76 8.37
N GLY A 164 -7.93 -12.85 7.04
CA GLY A 164 -9.07 -13.04 6.13
C GLY A 164 -9.56 -14.48 6.15
N VAL A 165 -10.89 -14.69 6.22
CA VAL A 165 -11.53 -16.00 6.12
C VAL A 165 -12.70 -15.85 5.15
N GLY A 166 -12.49 -16.16 3.89
CA GLY A 166 -13.47 -15.92 2.84
C GLY A 166 -13.83 -14.44 2.72
N ARG A 167 -15.11 -14.08 2.98
CA ARG A 167 -15.59 -12.68 2.99
C ARG A 167 -15.55 -12.03 4.38
N THR A 168 -15.10 -12.74 5.38
CA THR A 168 -15.08 -12.27 6.77
C THR A 168 -13.65 -12.16 7.27
N THR A 169 -13.47 -11.55 8.43
CA THR A 169 -12.19 -11.50 9.13
C THR A 169 -12.34 -12.07 10.54
N ALA A 170 -11.29 -12.75 11.01
CA ALA A 170 -11.20 -13.29 12.36
C ALA A 170 -9.94 -12.76 13.05
N GLU A 171 -9.88 -12.86 14.37
CA GLU A 171 -8.69 -12.57 15.15
C GLU A 171 -7.54 -13.51 14.75
N ASN A 172 -6.33 -12.99 14.64
CA ASN A 172 -5.13 -13.76 14.28
C ASN A 172 -4.52 -14.47 15.52
N THR A 173 -5.27 -15.38 16.10
CA THR A 173 -4.86 -16.12 17.31
C THR A 173 -3.61 -16.99 17.08
N ALA A 174 -3.41 -17.47 15.86
CA ALA A 174 -2.23 -18.22 15.46
C ALA A 174 -0.99 -17.33 15.23
N ARG A 175 -1.12 -16.00 15.34
CA ARG A 175 -0.05 -15.01 15.15
C ARG A 175 0.72 -15.20 13.83
N ARG A 176 0.00 -15.55 12.76
CA ARG A 176 0.60 -15.67 11.42
C ARG A 176 1.03 -14.29 10.91
N THR A 177 2.23 -14.22 10.33
CA THR A 177 2.70 -13.02 9.62
C THR A 177 2.00 -12.88 8.28
N TYR A 178 2.10 -11.70 7.65
CA TYR A 178 1.61 -11.52 6.28
C TYR A 178 2.23 -12.54 5.30
N ALA A 179 3.50 -12.87 5.47
CA ALA A 179 4.18 -13.85 4.63
C ALA A 179 3.72 -15.32 4.85
N GLN A 180 2.94 -15.58 5.89
CA GLN A 180 2.33 -16.89 6.15
C GLN A 180 0.86 -16.96 5.71
N LEU A 181 0.31 -15.85 5.17
CA LEU A 181 -1.05 -15.80 4.64
C LEU A 181 -1.05 -16.14 3.14
N ALA A 182 -2.13 -16.77 2.68
CA ALA A 182 -2.40 -16.84 1.26
C ALA A 182 -2.80 -15.46 0.73
N ASP A 183 -2.58 -15.22 -0.57
CA ASP A 183 -2.87 -13.94 -1.22
C ASP A 183 -4.28 -13.41 -0.92
N GLY A 184 -5.30 -14.26 -1.05
CA GLY A 184 -6.68 -13.86 -0.80
C GLY A 184 -7.00 -13.56 0.68
N GLU A 185 -6.31 -14.23 1.63
CA GLU A 185 -6.41 -13.93 3.06
C GLU A 185 -5.80 -12.56 3.35
N LYS A 186 -4.63 -12.26 2.77
CA LYS A 186 -3.94 -10.98 2.92
C LYS A 186 -4.75 -9.85 2.29
N ASP A 187 -5.26 -10.02 1.05
CA ASP A 187 -6.06 -8.98 0.37
C ASP A 187 -7.28 -8.56 1.19
N ALA A 188 -7.95 -9.50 1.83
CA ALA A 188 -9.15 -9.24 2.63
C ALA A 188 -8.91 -8.35 3.86
N ILE A 189 -7.67 -8.22 4.32
CA ILE A 189 -7.36 -7.49 5.56
C ILE A 189 -6.29 -6.41 5.38
N SER A 190 -5.56 -6.45 4.27
CA SER A 190 -4.39 -5.61 4.09
C SER A 190 -4.74 -4.12 3.98
N HIS A 191 -3.77 -3.29 4.29
CA HIS A 191 -3.82 -1.84 4.11
C HIS A 191 -4.23 -1.46 2.67
N ARG A 192 -3.62 -2.12 1.67
CA ARG A 192 -3.93 -1.87 0.24
C ARG A 192 -5.32 -2.38 -0.12
N GLY A 193 -5.72 -3.58 0.34
CA GLY A 193 -7.08 -4.09 0.14
C GLY A 193 -8.13 -3.11 0.66
N ARG A 194 -7.95 -2.61 1.89
CA ARG A 194 -8.85 -1.61 2.50
C ARG A 194 -8.85 -0.26 1.78
N ALA A 195 -7.70 0.22 1.30
CA ALA A 195 -7.64 1.43 0.49
C ALA A 195 -8.39 1.24 -0.83
N MET A 196 -8.21 0.09 -1.47
CA MET A 196 -8.90 -0.22 -2.73
C MET A 196 -10.41 -0.38 -2.57
N GLU A 197 -10.91 -0.98 -1.47
CA GLU A 197 -12.34 -1.01 -1.16
C GLU A 197 -12.94 0.40 -1.05
N LYS A 198 -12.22 1.31 -0.39
CA LYS A 198 -12.65 2.72 -0.29
C LYS A 198 -12.62 3.41 -1.66
N LEU A 199 -11.59 3.14 -2.48
CA LEU A 199 -11.51 3.66 -3.84
C LEU A 199 -12.70 3.17 -4.68
N GLU A 200 -12.97 1.88 -4.70
CA GLU A 200 -14.08 1.29 -5.44
C GLU A 200 -15.43 1.90 -5.02
N ALA A 201 -15.65 2.09 -3.73
CA ALA A 201 -16.88 2.70 -3.22
C ALA A 201 -17.05 4.18 -3.64
N ALA A 202 -15.97 4.95 -3.70
CA ALA A 202 -16.00 6.37 -4.04
C ALA A 202 -15.93 6.65 -5.56
N LEU A 203 -15.38 5.71 -6.33
CA LEU A 203 -15.08 5.90 -7.76
C LEU A 203 -16.30 6.26 -8.63
N PRO A 204 -17.49 5.65 -8.47
CA PRO A 204 -18.67 6.01 -9.28
C PRO A 204 -19.06 7.49 -9.12
N ALA A 205 -19.12 8.00 -7.90
CA ALA A 205 -19.44 9.41 -7.62
C ALA A 205 -18.35 10.36 -8.17
N PHE A 206 -17.09 9.99 -7.98
CA PHE A 206 -15.96 10.74 -8.53
C PHE A 206 -15.99 10.83 -10.06
N LEU A 207 -16.26 9.73 -10.76
CA LEU A 207 -16.37 9.70 -12.22
C LEU A 207 -17.57 10.51 -12.73
N ALA A 208 -18.67 10.56 -11.96
CA ALA A 208 -19.84 11.35 -12.26
C ALA A 208 -19.64 12.86 -12.00
N GLY A 209 -18.48 13.28 -11.48
CA GLY A 209 -18.20 14.69 -11.15
C GLY A 209 -18.91 15.18 -9.90
N VAL A 210 -19.40 14.28 -9.04
CA VAL A 210 -19.99 14.66 -7.75
C VAL A 210 -18.85 14.98 -6.78
N PRO A 211 -18.85 16.17 -6.12
CA PRO A 211 -17.80 16.52 -5.15
C PRO A 211 -17.69 15.47 -4.05
N THR A 212 -16.50 14.99 -3.80
CA THR A 212 -16.23 14.07 -2.70
C THR A 212 -16.27 14.81 -1.35
N THR A 213 -16.46 14.07 -0.26
CA THR A 213 -16.66 14.67 1.08
C THR A 213 -15.47 15.52 1.55
N ASP A 214 -14.25 15.23 1.07
CA ASP A 214 -13.04 15.98 1.42
C ASP A 214 -13.00 17.39 0.77
N GLU A 215 -13.55 17.53 -0.43
CA GLU A 215 -13.61 18.85 -1.09
C GLU A 215 -14.66 19.78 -0.46
N ARG A 216 -15.66 19.24 0.24
CA ARG A 216 -16.70 20.00 0.95
C ARG A 216 -16.24 20.62 2.27
N ASN A 217 -15.15 20.12 2.84
CA ASN A 217 -14.57 20.64 4.08
C ASN A 217 -13.42 21.65 3.84
N ALA A 218 -13.08 21.92 2.59
CA ALA A 218 -12.00 22.83 2.20
C ALA A 218 -12.51 24.24 1.72
N LEU A 219 -13.82 24.48 1.82
CA LEU A 219 -14.50 25.78 1.61
C LEU A 219 -15.08 26.26 2.95
#